data_418c2e2400c55e79970e25cb209cd616
#
_entry.id   418c2e2400c55e79970e25cb209cd616
#
_cell.length_a   1.000
_cell.length_b   1.000
_cell.length_c   1.000
_cell.angle_alpha   90.00
_cell.angle_beta   90.00
_cell.angle_gamma   90.00
#
_symmetry.space_group_name_H-M   'P 1'
#
loop_
_entity.id
_entity.type
_entity.pdbx_description
1 polymer ?
#
loop_
_entity_poly.entity_id
_entity_poly.type
_entity_poly.pdbx_seq_one_letter_code
_entity_poly.pdbx_strand_id
1 'polypeptide(L)'
;ELPGAAEATVSVEANDRSGFGFVKGTSSGAYNEDGTLREDAVVVYVTNENKDTVTASLNAEGKGNVTVTGVQAIINAYKKGKETRPLCLRIIGNITDPSVLTKGDLYVDTAKAGMTIEGVGNDAVLNGFGLVMKNCSNIEVRNLGFMNCNSSEGDDCGLQQGNDHIWVHNCDFFYGDA
;
A
#
# COMPACT_ATOMS: atom_id res chain seq x y z
N GLU A 1 -25.31 14.39 30.18
CA GLU A 1 -24.49 13.19 29.97
C GLU A 1 -24.89 12.59 28.62
N LEU A 2 -23.98 12.59 27.68
CA LEU A 2 -24.15 11.86 26.42
C LEU A 2 -24.06 10.36 26.75
N PRO A 3 -24.97 9.51 26.25
CA PRO A 3 -24.84 8.08 26.46
C PRO A 3 -23.50 7.64 25.90
N GLY A 4 -22.75 6.86 26.69
CA GLY A 4 -21.42 6.42 26.36
C GLY A 4 -21.38 5.84 24.96
N ALA A 5 -20.43 6.33 24.14
CA ALA A 5 -20.15 5.75 22.85
C ALA A 5 -19.82 4.28 23.10
N ALA A 6 -20.62 3.37 22.51
CA ALA A 6 -20.25 1.98 22.47
C ALA A 6 -18.89 1.89 21.74
N GLU A 7 -17.88 1.34 22.41
CA GLU A 7 -16.64 0.99 21.72
C GLU A 7 -17.02 0.04 20.58
N ALA A 8 -16.90 0.53 19.35
CA ALA A 8 -16.99 -0.33 18.19
C ALA A 8 -15.75 -1.24 18.23
N THR A 9 -15.92 -2.44 18.73
CA THR A 9 -14.96 -3.52 18.52
C THR A 9 -15.00 -3.83 17.03
N VAL A 10 -14.10 -3.27 16.27
CA VAL A 10 -13.82 -3.74 14.92
C VAL A 10 -13.20 -5.13 15.10
N SER A 11 -14.01 -6.17 15.02
CA SER A 11 -13.49 -7.51 14.82
C SER A 11 -12.93 -7.53 13.40
N VAL A 12 -11.62 -7.40 13.27
CA VAL A 12 -10.94 -7.80 12.06
C VAL A 12 -11.15 -9.31 11.98
N GLU A 13 -12.05 -9.75 11.11
CA GLU A 13 -12.14 -11.17 10.80
C GLU A 13 -10.74 -11.63 10.41
N ALA A 14 -10.32 -12.75 10.99
CA ALA A 14 -9.05 -13.35 10.64
C ALA A 14 -9.07 -13.59 9.13
N ASN A 15 -8.41 -12.75 8.36
CA ASN A 15 -8.29 -12.92 6.94
C ASN A 15 -7.63 -14.28 6.71
N ASP A 16 -8.33 -15.14 5.97
CA ASP A 16 -7.69 -16.35 5.44
C ASP A 16 -6.49 -15.89 4.60
N ARG A 17 -5.30 -16.16 5.14
CA ARG A 17 -4.04 -15.76 4.50
C ARG A 17 -3.45 -16.91 3.69
N SER A 18 -4.28 -17.90 3.32
CA SER A 18 -3.93 -19.00 2.44
C SER A 18 -3.92 -18.56 0.98
N GLY A 19 -2.92 -17.89 0.53
CA GLY A 19 -2.80 -17.45 -0.85
C GLY A 19 -1.38 -17.60 -1.40
N PHE A 20 -1.21 -17.34 -2.68
CA PHE A 20 0.10 -17.39 -3.33
C PHE A 20 1.14 -16.46 -2.70
N GLY A 21 0.70 -15.41 -1.99
CA GLY A 21 1.56 -14.52 -1.24
C GLY A 21 2.32 -15.19 -0.10
N PHE A 22 1.85 -16.35 0.37
CA PHE A 22 2.42 -17.12 1.49
C PHE A 22 3.07 -18.43 1.05
N VAL A 23 3.28 -18.65 -0.23
CA VAL A 23 3.97 -19.84 -0.74
C VAL A 23 5.38 -19.91 -0.14
N LYS A 24 5.75 -21.08 0.37
CA LYS A 24 7.05 -21.35 1.01
C LYS A 24 7.28 -20.67 2.37
N GLY A 25 6.23 -20.32 3.10
CA GLY A 25 6.36 -19.75 4.44
C GLY A 25 6.87 -18.33 4.48
N THR A 26 6.80 -17.60 3.36
CA THR A 26 7.13 -16.18 3.29
C THR A 26 5.83 -15.39 3.36
N SER A 27 5.66 -14.56 4.39
CA SER A 27 4.48 -13.70 4.48
C SER A 27 4.59 -12.53 3.50
N SER A 28 3.50 -12.22 2.80
CA SER A 28 3.40 -11.03 1.98
C SER A 28 3.00 -9.80 2.80
N GLY A 29 3.57 -8.66 2.43
CA GLY A 29 3.18 -7.37 3.00
C GLY A 29 3.65 -7.15 4.43
N ALA A 30 2.87 -6.36 5.16
CA ALA A 30 3.17 -5.89 6.51
C ALA A 30 2.53 -6.74 7.62
N TYR A 31 1.90 -7.86 7.27
CA TYR A 31 1.17 -8.73 8.20
C TYR A 31 1.86 -10.07 8.40
N ASN A 32 1.69 -10.64 9.59
CA ASN A 32 2.07 -12.01 9.91
C ASN A 32 1.06 -13.01 9.30
N GLU A 33 1.42 -14.29 9.27
CA GLU A 33 0.52 -15.36 8.77
C GLU A 33 -0.79 -15.46 9.56
N ASP A 34 -0.78 -15.11 10.82
CA ASP A 34 -1.98 -15.10 11.69
C ASP A 34 -2.88 -13.87 11.46
N GLY A 35 -2.53 -12.98 10.53
CA GLY A 35 -3.30 -11.78 10.21
C GLY A 35 -3.02 -10.59 11.13
N THR A 36 -2.12 -10.72 12.10
CA THR A 36 -1.70 -9.58 12.92
C THR A 36 -0.71 -8.69 12.17
N LEU A 37 -0.77 -7.38 12.40
CA LEU A 37 0.23 -6.46 11.86
C LEU A 37 1.61 -6.79 12.48
N ARG A 38 2.66 -6.78 11.67
CA ARG A 38 4.02 -6.96 12.16
C ARG A 38 4.37 -5.83 13.12
N GLU A 39 4.99 -6.16 14.25
CA GLU A 39 5.32 -5.23 15.31
C GLU A 39 6.23 -4.08 14.84
N ASP A 40 7.11 -4.37 13.88
CA ASP A 40 8.05 -3.41 13.28
C ASP A 40 7.45 -2.60 12.12
N ALA A 41 6.19 -2.82 11.75
CA ALA A 41 5.58 -2.18 10.59
C ALA A 41 5.46 -0.66 10.77
N VAL A 42 5.85 0.06 9.72
CA VAL A 42 5.60 1.49 9.60
C VAL A 42 4.20 1.69 9.04
N VAL A 43 3.29 2.25 9.84
CA VAL A 43 1.90 2.48 9.42
C VAL A 43 1.72 3.93 9.01
N VAL A 44 1.17 4.14 7.81
CA VAL A 44 0.93 5.46 7.24
C VAL A 44 -0.51 5.55 6.76
N TYR A 45 -1.24 6.56 7.22
CA TYR A 45 -2.62 6.82 6.79
C TYR A 45 -2.63 7.93 5.75
N VAL A 46 -3.21 7.63 4.60
CA VAL A 46 -3.30 8.55 3.46
C VAL A 46 -4.74 8.90 3.18
N THR A 47 -5.04 10.19 3.17
CA THR A 47 -6.31 10.77 2.73
C THR A 47 -6.06 11.67 1.51
N ASN A 48 -7.13 12.09 0.86
CA ASN A 48 -6.99 13.03 -0.26
C ASN A 48 -6.33 14.37 0.15
N GLU A 49 -6.54 14.81 1.39
CA GLU A 49 -6.00 16.06 1.92
C GLU A 49 -4.51 15.97 2.25
N ASN A 50 -4.03 14.78 2.68
CA ASN A 50 -2.66 14.64 3.14
C ASN A 50 -1.72 13.87 2.19
N LYS A 51 -2.20 13.36 1.08
CA LYS A 51 -1.43 12.52 0.14
C LYS A 51 -0.05 13.08 -0.24
N ASP A 52 0.06 14.40 -0.32
CA ASP A 52 1.30 15.11 -0.66
C ASP A 52 2.11 15.58 0.56
N THR A 53 1.50 15.60 1.73
CA THR A 53 2.10 16.14 2.96
C THR A 53 2.27 15.13 4.07
N VAL A 54 1.71 13.93 3.94
CA VAL A 54 1.89 12.84 4.91
C VAL A 54 3.37 12.51 5.08
N THR A 55 3.77 12.23 6.31
CA THR A 55 5.18 11.98 6.64
C THR A 55 5.39 10.61 7.26
N ALA A 56 6.57 10.05 7.04
CA ALA A 56 7.06 8.87 7.73
C ALA A 56 8.54 9.02 8.08
N SER A 57 8.95 8.42 9.19
CA SER A 57 10.36 8.37 9.60
C SER A 57 10.99 7.08 9.10
N LEU A 58 11.82 7.16 8.05
CA LEU A 58 12.32 6.02 7.29
C LEU A 58 13.83 6.08 7.09
N ASN A 59 14.47 4.91 7.07
CA ASN A 59 15.91 4.75 6.81
C ASN A 59 16.18 4.55 5.30
N ALA A 60 15.76 5.48 4.47
CA ALA A 60 15.85 5.36 3.01
C ALA A 60 17.27 5.20 2.46
N GLU A 61 18.26 5.80 3.11
CA GLU A 61 19.65 5.83 2.66
C GLU A 61 20.60 4.93 3.47
N GLY A 62 20.10 4.26 4.52
CA GLY A 62 20.94 3.44 5.39
C GLY A 62 21.80 4.24 6.36
N LYS A 63 21.51 5.51 6.57
CA LYS A 63 22.24 6.44 7.44
C LYS A 63 21.45 6.89 8.67
N GLY A 64 20.42 6.13 9.01
CA GLY A 64 19.45 6.47 10.05
C GLY A 64 18.14 7.01 9.46
N ASN A 65 17.16 7.14 10.33
CA ASN A 65 15.84 7.59 9.93
C ASN A 65 15.81 9.08 9.62
N VAL A 66 15.16 9.43 8.52
CA VAL A 66 14.86 10.80 8.12
C VAL A 66 13.35 10.93 7.89
N THR A 67 12.83 12.15 8.00
CA THR A 67 11.45 12.43 7.64
C THR A 67 11.31 12.43 6.12
N VAL A 68 10.44 11.57 5.61
CA VAL A 68 10.07 11.48 4.19
C VAL A 68 8.64 12.00 4.04
N THR A 69 8.39 12.86 3.06
CA THR A 69 7.11 13.55 2.89
C THR A 69 6.46 13.21 1.55
N GLY A 70 5.16 12.90 1.57
CA GLY A 70 4.35 12.55 0.41
C GLY A 70 4.32 11.04 0.13
N VAL A 71 3.16 10.56 -0.32
CA VAL A 71 2.90 9.12 -0.48
C VAL A 71 3.90 8.46 -1.42
N GLN A 72 4.19 9.03 -2.59
CA GLN A 72 5.13 8.44 -3.54
C GLN A 72 6.57 8.45 -3.01
N ALA A 73 6.97 9.49 -2.29
CA ALA A 73 8.30 9.55 -1.69
C ALA A 73 8.48 8.51 -0.58
N ILE A 74 7.45 8.25 0.22
CA ILE A 74 7.43 7.19 1.23
C ILE A 74 7.60 5.82 0.58
N ILE A 75 6.88 5.55 -0.50
CA ILE A 75 7.04 4.32 -1.29
C ILE A 75 8.47 4.21 -1.84
N ASN A 76 9.00 5.28 -2.41
CA ASN A 76 10.36 5.33 -2.98
C ASN A 76 11.47 5.08 -1.95
N ALA A 77 11.24 5.35 -0.67
CA ALA A 77 12.20 5.10 0.40
C ALA A 77 12.57 3.61 0.52
N TYR A 78 11.75 2.70 0.01
CA TYR A 78 11.96 1.26 0.03
C TYR A 78 12.80 0.73 -1.13
N LYS A 79 13.01 1.54 -2.18
CA LYS A 79 13.68 1.12 -3.41
C LYS A 79 15.11 0.61 -3.22
N LYS A 80 15.87 1.20 -2.31
CA LYS A 80 17.27 0.86 -2.08
C LYS A 80 17.48 -0.32 -1.12
N GLY A 81 16.40 -0.87 -0.55
CA GLY A 81 16.46 -1.95 0.43
C GLY A 81 17.18 -1.59 1.74
N LYS A 82 17.28 -0.30 2.07
CA LYS A 82 17.89 0.18 3.31
C LYS A 82 16.87 0.29 4.45
N GLU A 83 15.65 0.62 4.11
CA GLU A 83 14.53 0.45 5.02
C GLU A 83 14.12 -1.02 5.05
N THR A 84 14.20 -1.64 6.21
CA THR A 84 13.93 -3.08 6.39
C THR A 84 12.63 -3.37 7.09
N ARG A 85 12.03 -2.37 7.74
CA ARG A 85 10.70 -2.49 8.35
C ARG A 85 9.65 -2.50 7.25
N PRO A 86 8.61 -3.33 7.33
CA PRO A 86 7.55 -3.32 6.32
C PRO A 86 6.74 -2.03 6.39
N LEU A 87 6.15 -1.65 5.27
CA LEU A 87 5.21 -0.53 5.16
C LEU A 87 3.76 -1.05 5.16
N CYS A 88 2.91 -0.48 6.00
CA CYS A 88 1.46 -0.61 5.90
C CYS A 88 0.88 0.75 5.50
N LEU A 89 0.53 0.89 4.23
CA LEU A 89 -0.05 2.10 3.67
C LEU A 89 -1.57 1.97 3.67
N ARG A 90 -2.25 2.77 4.47
CA ARG A 90 -3.71 2.74 4.67
C ARG A 90 -4.39 3.89 3.96
N ILE A 91 -5.16 3.56 2.93
CA ILE A 91 -5.89 4.50 2.09
C ILE A 91 -7.26 4.74 2.68
N ILE A 92 -7.64 6.00 2.86
CA ILE A 92 -8.93 6.42 3.40
C ILE A 92 -9.66 7.27 2.37
N GLY A 93 -10.83 6.80 1.95
CA GLY A 93 -11.70 7.47 1.00
C GLY A 93 -11.11 7.56 -0.43
N ASN A 94 -11.61 8.49 -1.20
CA ASN A 94 -11.25 8.67 -2.61
C ASN A 94 -10.02 9.57 -2.75
N ILE A 95 -8.92 9.02 -3.26
CA ILE A 95 -7.68 9.75 -3.51
C ILE A 95 -7.63 10.14 -4.98
N THR A 96 -7.42 11.42 -5.26
CA THR A 96 -7.27 11.98 -6.60
C THR A 96 -6.00 12.82 -6.71
N ASP A 97 -5.42 12.90 -7.87
CA ASP A 97 -4.38 13.86 -8.26
C ASP A 97 -3.24 14.05 -7.24
N PRO A 98 -2.50 13.00 -6.83
CA PRO A 98 -1.27 13.22 -6.08
C PRO A 98 -0.30 14.07 -6.90
N SER A 99 0.35 15.04 -6.26
CA SER A 99 1.27 15.98 -6.95
C SER A 99 2.49 15.29 -7.53
N VAL A 100 2.90 14.16 -6.94
CA VAL A 100 4.07 13.39 -7.36
C VAL A 100 3.66 11.96 -7.64
N LEU A 101 3.74 11.58 -8.90
CA LEU A 101 3.55 10.22 -9.39
C LEU A 101 4.71 9.85 -10.31
N THR A 102 4.94 8.56 -10.51
CA THR A 102 5.92 8.08 -11.48
C THR A 102 5.17 7.55 -12.70
N LYS A 103 5.35 8.19 -13.85
CA LYS A 103 4.64 7.87 -15.10
C LYS A 103 3.10 7.98 -14.99
N GLY A 104 2.62 8.74 -14.04
CA GLY A 104 1.20 8.93 -13.80
C GLY A 104 0.59 7.96 -12.79
N ASP A 105 1.38 7.08 -12.15
CA ASP A 105 0.93 6.10 -11.17
C ASP A 105 1.69 6.19 -9.84
N LEU A 106 1.10 5.63 -8.78
CA LEU A 106 1.87 5.20 -7.64
C LEU A 106 2.77 4.04 -8.07
N TYR A 107 4.06 4.20 -7.85
CA TYR A 107 5.05 3.29 -8.39
C TYR A 107 5.90 2.67 -7.30
N VAL A 108 5.83 1.35 -7.17
CA VAL A 108 6.65 0.56 -6.25
C VAL A 108 7.76 -0.09 -7.07
N ASP A 109 9.00 0.33 -6.84
CA ASP A 109 10.17 -0.16 -7.57
C ASP A 109 11.15 -0.83 -6.61
N THR A 110 11.44 -2.10 -6.87
CA THR A 110 12.49 -2.89 -6.18
C THR A 110 12.30 -3.01 -4.65
N ALA A 111 11.09 -2.80 -4.14
CA ALA A 111 10.76 -2.95 -2.73
C ALA A 111 10.67 -4.43 -2.33
N LYS A 112 11.34 -4.83 -1.24
CA LYS A 112 11.40 -6.22 -0.77
C LYS A 112 11.22 -6.41 0.74
N ALA A 113 11.13 -5.33 1.49
CA ALA A 113 10.99 -5.38 2.96
C ALA A 113 9.61 -5.86 3.43
N GLY A 114 8.65 -5.92 2.53
CA GLY A 114 7.23 -6.13 2.79
C GLY A 114 6.46 -4.83 2.72
N MET A 115 5.36 -4.83 1.97
CA MET A 115 4.49 -3.67 1.83
C MET A 115 3.04 -4.12 1.70
N THR A 116 2.16 -3.58 2.54
CA THR A 116 0.72 -3.71 2.36
C THR A 116 0.15 -2.35 1.98
N ILE A 117 -0.61 -2.32 0.90
CA ILE A 117 -1.40 -1.17 0.47
C ILE A 117 -2.86 -1.58 0.61
N GLU A 118 -3.56 -0.96 1.55
CA GLU A 118 -4.91 -1.40 1.91
C GLU A 118 -5.87 -0.24 2.07
N GLY A 119 -7.12 -0.46 1.68
CA GLY A 119 -8.21 0.47 1.95
C GLY A 119 -8.76 0.30 3.37
N VAL A 120 -9.08 1.42 4.00
CA VAL A 120 -9.80 1.46 5.28
C VAL A 120 -11.28 1.71 4.99
N GLY A 121 -12.15 0.88 5.55
CA GLY A 121 -13.59 0.97 5.27
C GLY A 121 -13.95 0.34 3.92
N ASN A 122 -15.00 0.85 3.29
CA ASN A 122 -15.55 0.28 2.05
C ASN A 122 -15.60 1.29 0.88
N ASP A 123 -14.89 2.40 1.00
CA ASP A 123 -14.91 3.51 0.04
C ASP A 123 -13.51 3.98 -0.38
N ALA A 124 -12.48 3.24 -0.02
CA ALA A 124 -11.11 3.57 -0.37
C ALA A 124 -10.85 3.32 -1.86
N VAL A 125 -10.48 4.36 -2.61
CA VAL A 125 -10.29 4.32 -4.06
C VAL A 125 -9.09 5.15 -4.47
N LEU A 126 -8.26 4.63 -5.38
CA LEU A 126 -7.31 5.39 -6.17
C LEU A 126 -8.01 5.78 -7.48
N ASN A 127 -8.20 7.08 -7.73
CA ASN A 127 -9.02 7.57 -8.81
C ASN A 127 -8.23 8.49 -9.75
N GLY A 128 -8.14 8.09 -11.00
CA GLY A 128 -7.40 8.79 -12.05
C GLY A 128 -5.95 8.32 -12.21
N PHE A 129 -5.48 7.42 -11.38
CA PHE A 129 -4.14 6.83 -11.44
C PHE A 129 -4.17 5.40 -10.89
N GLY A 130 -3.18 4.61 -11.29
CA GLY A 130 -3.04 3.23 -10.87
C GLY A 130 -1.92 2.98 -9.86
N LEU A 131 -1.63 1.70 -9.68
CA LEU A 131 -0.52 1.20 -8.87
C LEU A 131 0.33 0.27 -9.71
N VAL A 132 1.59 0.60 -9.91
CA VAL A 132 2.55 -0.24 -10.63
C VAL A 132 3.59 -0.82 -9.68
N MET A 133 3.81 -2.14 -9.77
CA MET A 133 4.84 -2.87 -9.02
C MET A 133 5.86 -3.45 -9.96
N LYS A 134 7.15 -3.16 -9.73
CA LYS A 134 8.25 -3.60 -10.59
C LYS A 134 9.42 -4.12 -9.77
N ASN A 135 9.88 -5.34 -10.08
CA ASN A 135 10.97 -6.03 -9.37
C ASN A 135 10.77 -6.10 -7.85
N CYS A 136 9.54 -6.25 -7.43
CA CYS A 136 9.15 -6.26 -6.02
C CYS A 136 8.97 -7.67 -5.49
N SER A 137 9.02 -7.81 -4.17
CA SER A 137 8.56 -9.01 -3.49
C SER A 137 7.89 -8.66 -2.16
N ASN A 138 7.05 -9.60 -1.67
CA ASN A 138 6.34 -9.46 -0.40
C ASN A 138 5.39 -8.25 -0.38
N ILE A 139 4.57 -8.10 -1.41
CA ILE A 139 3.57 -7.02 -1.50
C ILE A 139 2.16 -7.60 -1.43
N GLU A 140 1.35 -7.01 -0.59
CA GLU A 140 -0.08 -7.27 -0.49
C GLU A 140 -0.85 -5.99 -0.85
N VAL A 141 -1.82 -6.11 -1.74
CA VAL A 141 -2.78 -5.04 -2.08
C VAL A 141 -4.17 -5.57 -1.82
N ARG A 142 -4.93 -4.91 -0.97
CA ARG A 142 -6.24 -5.40 -0.57
C ARG A 142 -7.26 -4.32 -0.25
N ASN A 143 -8.54 -4.70 -0.33
CA ASN A 143 -9.68 -3.86 0.06
C ASN A 143 -9.60 -2.46 -0.54
N LEU A 144 -9.26 -2.36 -1.82
CA LEU A 144 -8.98 -1.09 -2.50
C LEU A 144 -9.66 -1.07 -3.86
N GLY A 145 -10.33 0.03 -4.17
CA GLY A 145 -10.83 0.32 -5.49
C GLY A 145 -9.79 1.06 -6.34
N PHE A 146 -9.79 0.76 -7.64
CA PHE A 146 -9.03 1.48 -8.66
C PHE A 146 -9.99 1.96 -9.71
N MET A 147 -9.92 3.23 -10.09
CA MET A 147 -10.91 3.82 -10.97
C MET A 147 -10.29 4.85 -11.90
N ASN A 148 -10.74 4.85 -13.15
CA ASN A 148 -10.40 5.87 -14.15
C ASN A 148 -8.90 6.07 -14.32
N CYS A 149 -8.08 5.04 -14.23
CA CYS A 149 -6.66 5.18 -14.47
C CYS A 149 -6.42 5.70 -15.89
N ASN A 150 -5.73 6.84 -15.98
CA ASN A 150 -5.36 7.50 -17.23
C ASN A 150 -3.86 7.84 -17.20
N SER A 151 -3.07 6.83 -16.88
CA SER A 151 -1.61 6.95 -16.84
C SER A 151 -0.98 6.54 -18.18
N SER A 152 0.31 6.76 -18.33
CA SER A 152 1.04 6.32 -19.51
C SER A 152 1.17 4.79 -19.63
N GLU A 153 1.02 4.07 -18.52
CA GLU A 153 1.00 2.59 -18.49
C GLU A 153 -0.41 2.05 -18.74
N GLY A 154 -1.47 2.82 -18.41
CA GLY A 154 -2.87 2.50 -18.68
C GLY A 154 -3.52 1.51 -17.72
N ASP A 155 -2.75 0.89 -16.84
CA ASP A 155 -3.22 -0.17 -15.96
C ASP A 155 -3.68 0.37 -14.60
N ASP A 156 -4.84 -0.04 -14.13
CA ASP A 156 -5.28 0.22 -12.75
C ASP A 156 -4.33 -0.42 -11.72
N CYS A 157 -3.84 -1.63 -12.01
CA CYS A 157 -2.85 -2.32 -11.19
C CYS A 157 -1.91 -3.16 -12.06
N GLY A 158 -0.70 -2.70 -12.24
CA GLY A 158 0.31 -3.30 -13.11
C GLY A 158 1.40 -4.07 -12.37
N LEU A 159 1.73 -5.28 -12.84
CA LEU A 159 2.87 -6.05 -12.36
C LEU A 159 3.92 -6.16 -13.47
N GLN A 160 5.05 -5.50 -13.30
CA GLN A 160 6.11 -5.46 -14.30
C GLN A 160 7.39 -6.11 -13.79
N GLN A 161 8.03 -6.95 -14.61
CA GLN A 161 9.37 -7.50 -14.44
C GLN A 161 9.67 -8.07 -13.03
N GLY A 162 10.07 -9.31 -12.91
CA GLY A 162 10.73 -9.87 -11.73
C GLY A 162 9.99 -9.77 -10.39
N ASN A 163 8.68 -9.62 -10.39
CA ASN A 163 7.89 -9.65 -9.16
C ASN A 163 7.72 -11.08 -8.65
N ASP A 164 7.78 -11.26 -7.34
CA ASP A 164 7.44 -12.50 -6.66
C ASP A 164 6.67 -12.22 -5.35
N HIS A 165 5.94 -13.20 -4.83
CA HIS A 165 5.17 -13.07 -3.58
C HIS A 165 4.29 -11.80 -3.55
N ILE A 166 3.57 -11.56 -4.64
CA ILE A 166 2.61 -10.47 -4.77
C ILE A 166 1.20 -11.03 -4.61
N TRP A 167 0.41 -10.41 -3.75
CA TRP A 167 -0.97 -10.81 -3.51
C TRP A 167 -1.90 -9.60 -3.65
N VAL A 168 -2.65 -9.56 -4.75
CA VAL A 168 -3.71 -8.57 -4.99
C VAL A 168 -5.04 -9.27 -4.80
N HIS A 169 -5.82 -8.85 -3.81
CA HIS A 169 -7.08 -9.50 -3.48
C HIS A 169 -8.11 -8.54 -2.88
N ASN A 170 -9.39 -8.91 -2.98
CA ASN A 170 -10.49 -8.08 -2.49
C ASN A 170 -10.41 -6.64 -3.00
N CYS A 171 -10.05 -6.49 -4.28
CA CYS A 171 -9.94 -5.21 -4.96
C CYS A 171 -10.98 -5.11 -6.08
N ASP A 172 -11.43 -3.89 -6.34
CA ASP A 172 -12.34 -3.58 -7.44
C ASP A 172 -11.63 -2.71 -8.48
N PHE A 173 -11.83 -3.01 -9.75
CA PHE A 173 -11.21 -2.31 -10.86
C PHE A 173 -12.29 -1.78 -11.81
N PHE A 174 -12.29 -0.46 -12.03
CA PHE A 174 -13.35 0.20 -12.78
C PHE A 174 -12.77 1.18 -13.79
N TYR A 175 -13.20 1.09 -15.04
CA TYR A 175 -12.94 2.09 -16.06
C TYR A 175 -11.45 2.43 -16.25
N GLY A 176 -10.60 1.41 -16.25
CA GLY A 176 -9.21 1.59 -16.68
C GLY A 176 -9.18 1.98 -18.16
N ASP A 177 -8.27 2.87 -18.54
CA ASP A 177 -8.06 3.24 -19.94
C ASP A 177 -6.97 2.32 -20.52
N ALA A 178 -7.41 1.21 -21.09
CA ALA A 178 -6.54 0.21 -21.72
C ALA A 178 -6.56 0.34 -23.25
#